data_c18cb877ee4ce93611bb2012570c6969
#
_entry.id   c18cb877ee4ce93611bb2012570c6969
#
_cell.length_a   1.000
_cell.length_b   1.000
_cell.length_c   1.000
_cell.angle_alpha   90.00
_cell.angle_beta   90.00
_cell.angle_gamma   90.00
#
_symmetry.space_group_name_H-M   'P 1'
#
loop_
_entity.id
_entity.type
_entity.pdbx_description
1 polymer ?
#
loop_
_entity_poly.entity_id
_entity_poly.type
_entity_poly.pdbx_seq_one_letter_code
_entity_poly.pdbx_strand_id
1 'polypeptide(L)'
;MSSGPTGSAQQPKVQRYGMVIGLKPEKAEYYKKLHAAAWPGVLRKIQECNIRNYSIYLKEVEPGRIYLFSYFEYTGNDFAADMARMAADPLTQKWWKETDPCQYAVPLHGDKEWWSRMAEVFHAD
;
A
#
# COMPACT_ATOMS: atom_id res chain seq x y z
N MET A 1 8.24 -9.84 35.82
CA MET A 1 7.96 -10.11 35.31
C MET A 1 7.47 -10.34 34.73
N SER A 2 7.31 -10.23 34.68
CA SER A 2 6.86 -10.53 34.08
C SER A 2 6.33 -10.46 33.41
N SER A 3 6.18 -10.24 33.43
CA SER A 3 5.62 -10.30 32.89
C SER A 3 5.46 -10.17 32.15
N GLY A 4 5.27 -9.99 32.82
CA GLY A 4 5.39 -9.52 31.88
C GLY A 4 5.47 -9.77 30.57
N PRO A 5 6.22 -9.81 30.24
CA PRO A 5 6.25 -10.13 28.87
C PRO A 5 4.97 -10.58 28.31
N THR A 6 4.15 -10.86 29.15
CA THR A 6 2.89 -11.36 28.76
C THR A 6 2.16 -10.41 27.87
N GLY A 7 2.15 -9.16 28.25
CA GLY A 7 1.44 -8.17 27.47
C GLY A 7 1.96 -8.07 26.05
N SER A 8 3.26 -7.96 25.91
CA SER A 8 3.84 -7.82 24.58
C SER A 8 3.66 -9.08 23.74
N ALA A 9 3.73 -10.23 24.37
CA ALA A 9 3.54 -11.48 23.65
C ALA A 9 2.13 -11.63 23.09
N GLN A 10 1.16 -11.00 23.72
CA GLN A 10 -0.25 -11.10 23.32
C GLN A 10 -0.69 -10.01 22.36
N GLN A 11 0.10 -8.98 22.18
CA GLN A 11 -0.26 -7.90 21.28
C GLN A 11 0.16 -8.22 19.86
N PRO A 12 -0.72 -7.96 18.88
CA PRO A 12 -0.35 -8.17 17.49
C PRO A 12 0.81 -7.27 17.13
N LYS A 13 1.74 -7.79 16.41
CA LYS A 13 2.82 -6.98 15.87
C LYS A 13 2.33 -6.20 14.67
N VAL A 14 2.64 -4.90 14.65
CA VAL A 14 2.41 -4.09 13.48
C VAL A 14 3.51 -4.39 12.48
N GLN A 15 3.13 -4.70 11.24
CA GLN A 15 4.07 -4.91 10.15
C GLN A 15 4.03 -3.66 9.26
N ARG A 16 5.19 -3.16 8.90
CA ARG A 16 5.30 -1.95 8.08
C ARG A 16 5.72 -2.33 6.67
N TYR A 17 5.05 -1.72 5.68
CA TYR A 17 5.30 -2.00 4.29
C TYR A 17 5.59 -0.71 3.54
N GLY A 18 6.79 -0.63 2.96
CA GLY A 18 7.13 0.44 2.02
C GLY A 18 7.15 -0.14 0.62
N MET A 19 6.45 0.52 -0.31
CA MET A 19 6.30 0.01 -1.67
C MET A 19 6.58 1.11 -2.67
N VAL A 20 7.01 0.74 -3.87
CA VAL A 20 7.27 1.70 -4.94
C VAL A 20 6.69 1.19 -6.25
N ILE A 21 6.16 2.10 -7.06
CA ILE A 21 5.68 1.79 -8.39
C ILE A 21 5.88 3.03 -9.28
N GLY A 22 6.01 2.81 -10.58
CA GLY A 22 6.09 3.92 -11.51
C GLY A 22 4.73 4.53 -11.79
N LEU A 23 4.71 5.82 -12.10
CA LEU A 23 3.50 6.53 -12.48
C LEU A 23 3.72 7.17 -13.84
N LYS A 24 2.81 6.89 -14.77
CA LYS A 24 2.91 7.46 -16.12
C LYS A 24 2.69 8.97 -16.04
N PRO A 25 3.62 9.79 -16.58
CA PRO A 25 3.52 11.25 -16.46
C PRO A 25 2.19 11.80 -17.00
N GLU A 26 1.70 11.24 -18.10
CA GLU A 26 0.44 11.72 -18.71
C GLU A 26 -0.77 11.37 -17.87
N LYS A 27 -0.63 10.49 -16.89
CA LYS A 27 -1.72 10.09 -15.98
C LYS A 27 -1.60 10.69 -14.60
N ALA A 28 -0.56 11.47 -14.33
CA ALA A 28 -0.29 11.97 -12.99
C ALA A 28 -1.43 12.84 -12.44
N GLU A 29 -1.95 13.75 -13.25
CA GLU A 29 -3.02 14.63 -12.80
C GLU A 29 -4.31 13.86 -12.54
N TYR A 30 -4.65 12.90 -13.40
CA TYR A 30 -5.82 12.05 -13.19
C TYR A 30 -5.68 11.25 -11.91
N TYR A 31 -4.50 10.68 -11.68
CA TYR A 31 -4.22 9.89 -10.48
C TYR A 31 -4.43 10.71 -9.21
N LYS A 32 -3.92 11.95 -9.21
CA LYS A 32 -4.10 12.85 -8.07
C LYS A 32 -5.56 13.18 -7.83
N LYS A 33 -6.32 13.49 -8.90
CA LYS A 33 -7.74 13.80 -8.77
C LYS A 33 -8.52 12.62 -8.21
N LEU A 34 -8.19 11.42 -8.68
CA LEU A 34 -8.86 10.20 -8.23
C LEU A 34 -8.67 10.01 -6.73
N HIS A 35 -7.44 10.19 -6.25
CA HIS A 35 -7.12 10.01 -4.84
C HIS A 35 -7.60 11.15 -3.95
N ALA A 36 -7.77 12.35 -4.50
CA ALA A 36 -8.33 13.47 -3.74
C ALA A 36 -9.79 13.20 -3.39
N ALA A 37 -10.46 12.34 -4.12
CA ALA A 37 -11.85 11.97 -3.88
C ALA A 37 -11.97 10.44 -3.79
N ALA A 38 -11.12 9.81 -2.98
CA ALA A 38 -11.12 8.37 -2.82
C ALA A 38 -12.49 7.86 -2.39
N TRP A 39 -12.88 6.73 -2.94
CA TRP A 39 -14.22 6.19 -2.73
C TRP A 39 -14.36 5.66 -1.30
N PRO A 40 -15.42 6.07 -0.57
CA PRO A 40 -15.60 5.64 0.81
C PRO A 40 -15.62 4.12 1.01
N GLY A 41 -16.20 3.39 0.07
CA GLY A 41 -16.23 1.92 0.16
C GLY A 41 -14.84 1.29 0.03
N VAL A 42 -13.96 1.89 -0.76
CA VAL A 42 -12.57 1.44 -0.88
C VAL A 42 -11.84 1.68 0.44
N LEU A 43 -12.03 2.88 1.02
CA LEU A 43 -11.41 3.21 2.30
C LEU A 43 -11.87 2.27 3.41
N ARG A 44 -13.17 1.93 3.43
CA ARG A 44 -13.69 0.97 4.40
C ARG A 44 -13.07 -0.41 4.22
N LYS A 45 -12.91 -0.87 2.98
CA LYS A 45 -12.32 -2.18 2.72
C LYS A 45 -10.86 -2.24 3.16
N ILE A 46 -10.11 -1.16 2.93
CA ILE A 46 -8.73 -1.05 3.42
C ILE A 46 -8.70 -1.25 4.94
N GLN A 47 -9.61 -0.57 5.65
CA GLN A 47 -9.70 -0.66 7.09
C GLN A 47 -10.10 -2.08 7.55
N GLU A 48 -11.08 -2.68 6.88
CA GLU A 48 -11.54 -4.03 7.19
C GLU A 48 -10.44 -5.07 6.99
N CYS A 49 -9.53 -4.82 6.05
CA CYS A 49 -8.42 -5.73 5.78
C CYS A 49 -7.19 -5.42 6.63
N ASN A 50 -7.38 -4.66 7.72
CA ASN A 50 -6.35 -4.41 8.74
C ASN A 50 -5.17 -3.56 8.26
N ILE A 51 -5.41 -2.69 7.28
CA ILE A 51 -4.42 -1.73 6.82
C ILE A 51 -4.66 -0.42 7.56
N ARG A 52 -3.58 0.18 8.08
CA ARG A 52 -3.61 1.43 8.86
C ARG A 52 -2.52 2.36 8.37
N ASN A 53 -2.72 3.65 8.60
CA ASN A 53 -1.72 4.68 8.34
C ASN A 53 -1.15 4.59 6.92
N TYR A 54 -2.05 4.42 5.96
CA TYR A 54 -1.70 4.23 4.57
C TYR A 54 -1.50 5.58 3.91
N SER A 55 -0.31 5.81 3.38
CA SER A 55 0.04 7.05 2.66
C SER A 55 0.69 6.71 1.34
N ILE A 56 0.44 7.54 0.34
CA ILE A 56 1.10 7.44 -0.96
C ILE A 56 1.72 8.80 -1.27
N TYR A 57 3.00 8.79 -1.62
CA TYR A 57 3.76 9.99 -1.97
C TYR A 57 4.18 9.91 -3.42
N LEU A 58 4.20 11.05 -4.08
CA LEU A 58 4.58 11.14 -5.48
C LEU A 58 5.82 12.00 -5.60
N LYS A 59 6.79 11.57 -6.40
CA LYS A 59 7.99 12.36 -6.65
C LYS A 59 8.46 12.13 -8.08
N GLU A 60 8.65 13.22 -8.80
CA GLU A 60 9.37 13.18 -10.06
C GLU A 60 10.86 13.18 -9.71
N VAL A 61 11.52 12.03 -9.88
CA VAL A 61 12.90 11.84 -9.42
C VAL A 61 13.91 12.23 -10.49
N GLU A 62 13.52 12.19 -11.74
CA GLU A 62 14.29 12.64 -12.90
C GLU A 62 13.29 13.19 -13.90
N PRO A 63 13.71 14.04 -14.84
CA PRO A 63 12.76 14.57 -15.84
C PRO A 63 11.99 13.44 -16.51
N GLY A 64 10.68 13.49 -16.41
CA GLY A 64 9.79 12.50 -17.01
C GLY A 64 9.69 11.17 -16.28
N ARG A 65 10.34 11.02 -15.12
CA ARG A 65 10.29 9.79 -14.33
C ARG A 65 9.67 10.03 -12.98
N ILE A 66 8.41 9.66 -12.86
CA ILE A 66 7.62 9.85 -11.65
C ILE A 66 7.38 8.51 -10.97
N TYR A 67 7.54 8.50 -9.66
CA TYR A 67 7.29 7.29 -8.87
C TYR A 67 6.33 7.60 -7.73
N LEU A 68 5.58 6.57 -7.35
CA LEU A 68 4.74 6.59 -6.16
C LEU A 68 5.43 5.75 -5.10
N PHE A 69 5.53 6.31 -3.92
CA PHE A 69 6.09 5.63 -2.77
C PHE A 69 4.99 5.51 -1.74
N SER A 70 4.71 4.30 -1.29
CA SER A 70 3.65 4.12 -0.31
C SER A 70 4.20 3.56 0.99
N TYR A 71 3.47 3.85 2.06
CA TYR A 71 3.72 3.29 3.37
C TYR A 71 2.38 2.89 3.95
N PHE A 72 2.33 1.69 4.54
CA PHE A 72 1.17 1.34 5.35
C PHE A 72 1.59 0.38 6.46
N GLU A 73 0.71 0.27 7.44
CA GLU A 73 0.89 -0.65 8.56
C GLU A 73 -0.18 -1.72 8.48
N TYR A 74 0.23 -2.94 8.70
CA TYR A 74 -0.68 -4.07 8.74
C TYR A 74 -0.82 -4.54 10.17
N THR A 75 -2.06 -4.60 10.67
CA THR A 75 -2.35 -4.93 12.06
C THR A 75 -3.02 -6.29 12.22
N GLY A 76 -3.20 -7.03 11.13
CA GLY A 76 -3.80 -8.36 11.18
C GLY A 76 -2.78 -9.44 11.44
N ASN A 77 -3.22 -10.68 11.31
CA ASN A 77 -2.35 -11.83 11.56
C ASN A 77 -2.25 -12.80 10.38
N ASP A 78 -2.80 -12.42 9.23
CA ASP A 78 -2.67 -13.21 7.99
C ASP A 78 -2.76 -12.27 6.80
N PHE A 79 -1.61 -11.71 6.45
CA PHE A 79 -1.55 -10.69 5.40
C PHE A 79 -2.06 -11.22 4.06
N ALA A 80 -1.65 -12.44 3.70
CA ALA A 80 -2.05 -13.02 2.42
C ALA A 80 -3.57 -13.18 2.34
N ALA A 81 -4.20 -13.63 3.43
CA ALA A 81 -5.65 -13.80 3.46
C ALA A 81 -6.36 -12.45 3.37
N ASP A 82 -5.87 -11.45 4.09
CA ASP A 82 -6.49 -10.13 4.06
C ASP A 82 -6.33 -9.46 2.69
N MET A 83 -5.18 -9.65 2.04
CA MET A 83 -4.99 -9.11 0.69
C MET A 83 -5.87 -9.84 -0.32
N ALA A 84 -6.09 -11.14 -0.14
CA ALA A 84 -7.01 -11.89 -1.00
C ALA A 84 -8.44 -11.39 -0.83
N ARG A 85 -8.86 -11.08 0.40
CA ARG A 85 -10.20 -10.50 0.65
C ARG A 85 -10.35 -9.15 -0.03
N MET A 86 -9.32 -8.33 0.03
CA MET A 86 -9.33 -7.02 -0.65
C MET A 86 -9.45 -7.20 -2.16
N ALA A 87 -8.66 -8.12 -2.72
CA ALA A 87 -8.68 -8.37 -4.16
C ALA A 87 -10.00 -8.93 -4.65
N ALA A 88 -10.76 -9.60 -3.78
CA ALA A 88 -12.05 -10.16 -4.12
C ALA A 88 -13.20 -9.14 -4.04
N ASP A 89 -12.95 -7.97 -3.47
CA ASP A 89 -13.97 -6.95 -3.29
C ASP A 89 -14.30 -6.26 -4.61
N PRO A 90 -15.55 -6.30 -5.07
CA PRO A 90 -15.89 -5.74 -6.38
C PRO A 90 -15.61 -4.24 -6.51
N LEU A 91 -15.81 -3.46 -5.46
CA LEU A 91 -15.55 -2.03 -5.52
C LEU A 91 -14.05 -1.75 -5.60
N THR A 92 -13.24 -2.50 -4.84
CA THR A 92 -11.79 -2.39 -4.92
C THR A 92 -11.30 -2.74 -6.32
N GLN A 93 -11.89 -3.76 -6.95
CA GLN A 93 -11.53 -4.12 -8.31
C GLN A 93 -11.83 -2.99 -9.30
N LYS A 94 -12.95 -2.29 -9.11
CA LYS A 94 -13.28 -1.14 -9.94
C LYS A 94 -12.28 0.00 -9.72
N TRP A 95 -11.89 0.21 -8.47
CA TRP A 95 -10.88 1.22 -8.13
C TRP A 95 -9.56 0.90 -8.82
N TRP A 96 -9.13 -0.36 -8.77
CA TRP A 96 -7.89 -0.77 -9.42
C TRP A 96 -7.94 -0.63 -10.94
N LYS A 97 -9.11 -0.79 -11.54
CA LYS A 97 -9.25 -0.55 -12.98
C LYS A 97 -9.02 0.91 -13.35
N GLU A 98 -9.20 1.83 -12.40
CA GLU A 98 -8.87 3.23 -12.59
C GLU A 98 -7.42 3.53 -12.31
N THR A 99 -6.82 2.88 -11.29
CA THR A 99 -5.45 3.17 -10.89
C THR A 99 -4.41 2.43 -11.70
N ASP A 100 -4.64 1.16 -12.02
CA ASP A 100 -3.64 0.34 -12.71
C ASP A 100 -3.17 0.93 -14.05
N PRO A 101 -4.07 1.47 -14.89
CA PRO A 101 -3.60 2.05 -16.16
C PRO A 101 -2.72 3.28 -16.00
N CYS A 102 -2.68 3.88 -14.82
CA CYS A 102 -1.82 5.02 -14.53
C CYS A 102 -0.41 4.60 -14.14
N GLN A 103 -0.22 3.34 -13.81
CA GLN A 103 0.98 2.82 -13.17
C GLN A 103 1.73 1.86 -14.05
N TYR A 104 3.00 1.61 -13.71
CA TYR A 104 3.81 0.55 -14.32
C TYR A 104 4.80 0.05 -13.27
N ALA A 105 5.07 -1.26 -13.29
CA ALA A 105 6.01 -1.86 -12.35
C ALA A 105 7.42 -1.32 -12.59
N VAL A 106 8.19 -1.11 -11.51
CA VAL A 106 9.58 -0.72 -11.67
C VAL A 106 10.38 -1.88 -12.27
N PRO A 107 11.51 -1.61 -12.97
CA PRO A 107 12.26 -2.69 -13.61
C PRO A 107 12.73 -3.80 -12.67
N LEU A 108 13.17 -3.43 -11.46
CA LEU A 108 13.60 -4.41 -10.47
C LEU A 108 12.45 -4.64 -9.50
N HIS A 109 11.60 -5.60 -9.82
CA HIS A 109 10.49 -5.99 -8.96
C HIS A 109 10.55 -7.50 -8.74
N GLY A 110 9.94 -7.95 -7.66
CA GLY A 110 9.83 -9.37 -7.41
C GLY A 110 8.86 -10.02 -8.38
N ASP A 111 8.93 -11.35 -8.47
CA ASP A 111 8.03 -12.11 -9.32
C ASP A 111 6.58 -11.83 -8.91
N LYS A 112 5.73 -11.50 -9.88
CA LYS A 112 4.31 -11.19 -9.67
C LYS A 112 4.04 -9.94 -8.85
N GLU A 113 5.05 -9.10 -8.59
CA GLU A 113 4.84 -7.84 -7.90
C GLU A 113 4.41 -6.75 -8.88
N TRP A 114 3.33 -6.06 -8.56
CA TRP A 114 2.92 -4.84 -9.24
C TRP A 114 3.58 -3.65 -8.55
N TRP A 115 3.24 -3.42 -7.28
CA TRP A 115 4.01 -2.54 -6.41
C TRP A 115 5.21 -3.34 -5.88
N SER A 116 6.39 -2.77 -5.97
CA SER A 116 7.60 -3.45 -5.52
C SER A 116 7.88 -3.13 -4.07
N ARG A 117 8.14 -4.16 -3.27
CA ARG A 117 8.41 -3.97 -1.85
C ARG A 117 9.82 -3.42 -1.66
N MET A 118 9.93 -2.40 -0.79
CA MET A 118 11.21 -1.81 -0.41
C MET A 118 11.66 -2.40 0.92
N ALA A 119 12.97 -2.61 1.05
CA ALA A 119 13.52 -3.11 2.30
C ALA A 119 13.51 -2.00 3.34
N GLU A 120 13.07 -2.32 4.55
CA GLU A 120 13.17 -1.39 5.67
C GLU A 120 14.59 -1.47 6.19
N VAL A 121 15.32 -0.36 6.13
CA VAL A 121 16.70 -0.33 6.60
C VAL A 121 16.85 0.32 7.96
N PHE A 122 15.80 0.97 8.45
CA PHE A 122 15.82 1.62 9.76
C PHE A 122 14.41 1.94 10.20
N HIS A 123 14.15 1.79 11.48
CA HIS A 123 12.90 2.23 12.11
C HIS A 123 13.19 2.64 13.55
N ALA A 124 12.61 3.73 13.96
CA ALA A 124 12.60 4.17 15.35
C ALA A 124 11.18 4.55 15.74
N ASP A 125 10.73 4.10 16.91
CA ASP A 125 9.42 4.47 17.43
C ASP A 125 9.38 5.95 17.81
#